data_6b79e0b033a274f7d9303c1dbfb39299
#
_entry.id   6b79e0b033a274f7d9303c1dbfb39299
#
_cell.length_a   1.000
_cell.length_b   1.000
_cell.length_c   1.000
_cell.angle_alpha   90.00
_cell.angle_beta   90.00
_cell.angle_gamma   90.00
#
_symmetry.space_group_name_H-M   'P 1'
#
loop_
_entity.id
_entity.type
_entity.pdbx_description
1 polymer ?
#
loop_
_entity_poly.entity_id
_entity_poly.type
_entity_poly.pdbx_seq_one_letter_code
_entity_poly.pdbx_strand_id
1 'polypeptide(L)'
;NERGGVSPQTTRKVLQAAREAGLKRILPEEHRFPWQIEVFLSSNDSFFFPQLAQDFAAVADSLGYRRLTLHRTFVPESQPTTLARRIARSCQQRQGIIVFGNDHPAVHDALRRCREAGVPAITLATDLPGADRLCHVGINQLQAGRTAGLMLGRMTPRPGEVLMVSGRQDYSAHRLRIQGFREVLSQRFPHLQLSDVLAG
;
A
#
# COMPACT_ATOMS: atom_id res chain seq x y z
N ASN A 1 1.82 40.89 -4.08
CA ASN A 1 2.73 41.35 -5.16
C ASN A 1 2.80 40.28 -6.22
N GLU A 2 1.85 40.30 -7.16
CA GLU A 2 1.88 39.55 -8.41
C GLU A 2 3.00 40.12 -9.30
N ARG A 3 4.14 39.52 -9.25
CA ARG A 3 5.17 39.76 -10.26
C ARG A 3 4.88 38.90 -11.46
N GLY A 4 4.59 39.55 -12.57
CA GLY A 4 4.24 39.10 -13.89
C GLY A 4 4.57 37.64 -14.25
N GLY A 5 3.56 36.84 -14.41
CA GLY A 5 3.70 35.50 -14.93
C GLY A 5 4.10 35.53 -16.41
N VAL A 6 5.07 34.71 -16.78
CA VAL A 6 5.48 34.51 -18.17
C VAL A 6 4.30 33.94 -18.96
N SER A 7 4.06 34.43 -20.17
CA SER A 7 2.95 33.95 -20.98
C SER A 7 3.08 32.45 -21.30
N PRO A 8 1.97 31.70 -21.45
CA PRO A 8 2.00 30.27 -21.81
C PRO A 8 2.83 30.00 -23.08
N GLN A 9 2.81 30.91 -24.03
CA GLN A 9 3.56 30.81 -25.28
C GLN A 9 5.07 30.95 -25.06
N THR A 10 5.49 31.90 -24.22
CA THR A 10 6.89 32.07 -23.83
C THR A 10 7.40 30.87 -23.02
N THR A 11 6.57 30.34 -22.12
CA THR A 11 6.90 29.13 -21.35
C THR A 11 7.15 27.94 -22.27
N ARG A 12 6.30 27.71 -23.29
CA ARG A 12 6.49 26.62 -24.27
C ARG A 12 7.79 26.77 -25.04
N LYS A 13 8.11 28.00 -25.53
CA LYS A 13 9.35 28.27 -26.25
C LYS A 13 10.58 28.00 -25.38
N VAL A 14 10.57 28.44 -24.12
CA VAL A 14 11.69 28.21 -23.19
C VAL A 14 11.86 26.72 -22.88
N LEU A 15 10.77 25.99 -22.65
CA LEU A 15 10.81 24.54 -22.41
C LEU A 15 11.29 23.77 -23.63
N GLN A 16 10.93 24.19 -24.82
CA GLN A 16 11.39 23.58 -26.06
C GLN A 16 12.89 23.83 -26.26
N ALA A 17 13.37 25.05 -26.14
CA ALA A 17 14.78 25.38 -26.22
C ALA A 17 15.62 24.65 -25.16
N ALA A 18 15.09 24.52 -23.96
CA ALA A 18 15.76 23.78 -22.89
C ALA A 18 15.88 22.27 -23.19
N ARG A 19 14.87 21.66 -23.82
CA ARG A 19 14.91 20.25 -24.29
C ARG A 19 15.95 20.09 -25.40
N GLU A 20 15.96 20.99 -26.38
CA GLU A 20 16.91 21.00 -27.47
C GLU A 20 18.38 21.19 -26.98
N ALA A 21 18.56 21.94 -25.89
CA ALA A 21 19.84 22.12 -25.21
C ALA A 21 20.23 20.95 -24.28
N GLY A 22 19.44 19.85 -24.23
CA GLY A 22 19.78 18.67 -23.46
C GLY A 22 19.63 18.83 -21.94
N LEU A 23 18.93 19.86 -21.46
CA LEU A 23 18.67 20.06 -20.03
C LEU A 23 17.75 18.97 -19.50
N LYS A 24 18.30 18.01 -18.74
CA LYS A 24 17.57 16.85 -18.17
C LYS A 24 16.55 17.22 -17.08
N ARG A 25 16.49 18.47 -16.65
CA ARG A 25 15.62 18.95 -15.55
C ARG A 25 14.58 19.96 -16.00
N ILE A 26 13.88 19.64 -17.09
CA ILE A 26 12.73 20.43 -17.51
C ILE A 26 11.51 19.87 -16.81
N LEU A 27 10.93 20.63 -15.88
CA LEU A 27 9.64 20.27 -15.28
C LEU A 27 8.55 20.52 -16.33
N PRO A 28 7.79 19.50 -16.79
CA PRO A 28 6.61 19.70 -17.61
C PRO A 28 5.61 20.61 -16.90
N GLU A 29 4.73 21.28 -17.63
CA GLU A 29 3.68 22.16 -17.05
C GLU A 29 2.81 21.43 -16.02
N GLU A 30 2.60 20.13 -16.21
CA GLU A 30 1.93 19.22 -15.30
C GLU A 30 2.57 19.14 -13.91
N HIS A 31 3.83 19.53 -13.75
CA HIS A 31 4.57 19.51 -12.47
C HIS A 31 4.66 20.90 -11.80
N ARG A 32 3.87 21.88 -12.24
CA ARG A 32 3.83 23.22 -11.59
C ARG A 32 3.22 23.19 -10.19
N PHE A 33 2.34 22.24 -9.93
CA PHE A 33 1.71 22.06 -8.63
C PHE A 33 2.35 20.88 -7.88
N PRO A 34 2.50 20.98 -6.55
CA PRO A 34 2.98 19.85 -5.76
C PRO A 34 2.01 18.66 -5.90
N TRP A 35 2.55 17.48 -6.11
CA TRP A 35 1.75 16.26 -6.09
C TRP A 35 1.25 16.00 -4.69
N GLN A 36 -0.05 15.83 -4.56
CA GLN A 36 -0.74 15.54 -3.31
C GLN A 36 -1.10 14.06 -3.28
N ILE A 37 -0.42 13.28 -2.45
CA ILE A 37 -0.65 11.84 -2.29
C ILE A 37 -1.33 11.60 -0.95
N GLU A 38 -2.42 10.84 -0.94
CA GLU A 38 -3.06 10.40 0.29
C GLU A 38 -2.58 9.00 0.68
N VAL A 39 -2.16 8.83 1.93
CA VAL A 39 -1.74 7.55 2.51
C VAL A 39 -2.75 7.14 3.56
N PHE A 40 -3.46 6.06 3.30
CA PHE A 40 -4.41 5.45 4.24
C PHE A 40 -3.71 4.36 5.04
N LEU A 41 -3.73 4.50 6.37
CA LEU A 41 -3.13 3.57 7.32
C LEU A 41 -4.19 3.10 8.33
N SER A 42 -3.93 1.98 8.99
CA SER A 42 -4.74 1.57 10.14
C SER A 42 -4.48 2.46 11.34
N SER A 43 -5.55 2.74 12.12
CA SER A 43 -5.45 3.34 13.44
C SER A 43 -5.22 2.32 14.56
N ASN A 44 -4.83 1.09 14.22
CA ASN A 44 -4.47 0.06 15.19
C ASN A 44 -3.20 0.46 15.95
N ASP A 45 -3.20 0.24 17.27
CA ASP A 45 -2.10 0.57 18.18
C ASP A 45 -0.92 -0.41 18.15
N SER A 46 -0.91 -1.35 17.17
CA SER A 46 0.26 -2.22 16.99
C SER A 46 1.50 -1.41 16.64
N PHE A 47 2.67 -1.90 17.03
CA PHE A 47 3.96 -1.26 16.74
C PHE A 47 4.17 -0.93 15.25
N PHE A 48 3.60 -1.73 14.36
CA PHE A 48 3.81 -1.62 12.92
C PHE A 48 3.30 -0.29 12.33
N PHE A 49 2.07 0.13 12.65
CA PHE A 49 1.48 1.32 12.03
C PHE A 49 2.06 2.64 12.51
N PRO A 50 2.35 2.84 13.81
CA PRO A 50 3.08 4.02 14.27
C PRO A 50 4.46 4.15 13.63
N GLN A 51 5.21 3.04 13.53
CA GLN A 51 6.53 3.04 12.87
C GLN A 51 6.40 3.41 11.38
N LEU A 52 5.48 2.77 10.67
CA LEU A 52 5.22 3.07 9.26
C LEU A 52 4.81 4.54 9.04
N ALA A 53 4.02 5.11 9.95
CA ALA A 53 3.63 6.52 9.88
C ALA A 53 4.81 7.47 10.10
N GLN A 54 5.76 7.10 10.97
CA GLN A 54 7.01 7.85 11.16
C GLN A 54 7.91 7.76 9.92
N ASP A 55 8.04 6.59 9.31
CA ASP A 55 8.80 6.39 8.09
C ASP A 55 8.22 7.23 6.94
N PHE A 56 6.90 7.28 6.79
CA PHE A 56 6.25 8.19 5.84
C PHE A 56 6.52 9.66 6.14
N ALA A 57 6.61 10.07 7.41
CA ALA A 57 6.95 11.44 7.78
C ALA A 57 8.38 11.77 7.36
N ALA A 58 9.34 10.92 7.70
CA ALA A 58 10.75 11.11 7.35
C ALA A 58 10.96 11.18 5.81
N VAL A 59 10.26 10.30 5.07
CA VAL A 59 10.29 10.32 3.60
C VAL A 59 9.64 11.59 3.05
N ALA A 60 8.52 12.06 3.62
CA ALA A 60 7.84 13.27 3.19
C ALA A 60 8.76 14.50 3.26
N ASP A 61 9.52 14.63 4.34
CA ASP A 61 10.49 15.72 4.52
C ASP A 61 11.57 15.67 3.42
N SER A 62 12.05 14.47 3.08
CA SER A 62 13.04 14.27 2.01
C SER A 62 12.48 14.51 0.61
N LEU A 63 11.16 14.40 0.42
CA LEU A 63 10.48 14.57 -0.87
C LEU A 63 10.00 16.02 -1.11
N GLY A 64 10.08 16.90 -0.11
CA GLY A 64 9.63 18.29 -0.24
C GLY A 64 10.27 19.01 -1.42
N TYR A 65 11.56 18.76 -1.71
CA TYR A 65 12.24 19.33 -2.88
C TYR A 65 11.71 18.78 -4.22
N ARG A 66 11.04 17.63 -4.23
CA ARG A 66 10.41 17.02 -5.42
C ARG A 66 8.97 17.52 -5.64
N ARG A 67 8.52 18.48 -4.85
CA ARG A 67 7.15 19.00 -4.87
C ARG A 67 6.10 17.90 -4.67
N LEU A 68 6.35 16.99 -3.73
CA LEU A 68 5.45 15.93 -3.35
C LEU A 68 5.05 16.12 -1.89
N THR A 69 3.74 16.14 -1.64
CA THR A 69 3.18 16.23 -0.29
C THR A 69 2.44 14.94 0.02
N LEU A 70 2.77 14.33 1.16
CA LEU A 70 2.09 13.14 1.68
C LEU A 70 1.09 13.55 2.76
N HIS A 71 -0.18 13.22 2.54
CA HIS A 71 -1.24 13.32 3.54
C HIS A 71 -1.46 11.95 4.16
N ARG A 72 -1.62 11.88 5.47
CA ARG A 72 -1.82 10.61 6.20
C ARG A 72 -3.19 10.60 6.85
N THR A 73 -3.99 9.60 6.53
CA THR A 73 -5.31 9.39 7.10
C THR A 73 -5.36 8.02 7.76
N PHE A 74 -5.70 8.01 9.04
CA PHE A 74 -5.87 6.79 9.82
C PHE A 74 -7.34 6.37 9.84
N VAL A 75 -7.58 5.08 9.64
CA VAL A 75 -8.93 4.50 9.63
C VAL A 75 -8.92 3.21 10.45
N PRO A 76 -9.91 3.01 11.35
CA PRO A 76 -10.03 1.76 12.07
C PRO A 76 -10.21 0.57 11.12
N GLU A 77 -9.53 -0.53 11.39
CA GLU A 77 -9.59 -1.76 10.59
C GLU A 77 -10.99 -2.36 10.51
N SER A 78 -11.81 -2.14 11.53
CA SER A 78 -13.20 -2.58 11.57
C SER A 78 -14.14 -1.77 10.66
N GLN A 79 -13.67 -0.75 9.97
CA GLN A 79 -14.51 0.19 9.22
C GLN A 79 -14.14 0.27 7.73
N PRO A 80 -14.22 -0.81 6.95
CA PRO A 80 -13.86 -0.81 5.53
C PRO A 80 -14.73 0.14 4.68
N THR A 81 -15.98 0.33 5.04
CA THR A 81 -16.88 1.29 4.36
C THR A 81 -16.49 2.75 4.61
N THR A 82 -15.96 3.05 5.79
CA THR A 82 -15.41 4.37 6.10
C THR A 82 -14.12 4.62 5.30
N LEU A 83 -13.25 3.61 5.19
CA LEU A 83 -12.07 3.67 4.33
C LEU A 83 -12.48 3.93 2.88
N ALA A 84 -13.40 3.15 2.33
CA ALA A 84 -13.91 3.31 0.97
C ALA A 84 -14.44 4.72 0.68
N ARG A 85 -15.23 5.28 1.59
CA ARG A 85 -15.77 6.64 1.47
C ARG A 85 -14.65 7.70 1.49
N ARG A 86 -13.63 7.54 2.33
CA ARG A 86 -12.48 8.44 2.38
C ARG A 86 -11.62 8.33 1.11
N ILE A 87 -11.39 7.14 0.60
CA ILE A 87 -10.72 6.92 -0.69
C ILE A 87 -11.46 7.65 -1.80
N ALA A 88 -12.77 7.43 -1.94
CA ALA A 88 -13.59 8.06 -2.97
C ALA A 88 -13.58 9.60 -2.90
N ARG A 89 -13.51 10.18 -1.70
CA ARG A 89 -13.35 11.62 -1.51
C ARG A 89 -11.95 12.10 -1.93
N SER A 90 -10.91 11.35 -1.57
CA SER A 90 -9.54 11.71 -1.88
C SER A 90 -9.26 11.67 -3.38
N CYS A 91 -9.91 10.81 -4.16
CA CYS A 91 -9.78 10.77 -5.63
C CYS A 91 -10.14 12.10 -6.30
N GLN A 92 -10.96 12.94 -5.67
CA GLN A 92 -11.32 14.27 -6.21
C GLN A 92 -10.28 15.36 -5.89
N GLN A 93 -9.36 15.10 -4.98
CA GLN A 93 -8.47 16.11 -4.42
C GLN A 93 -6.98 15.73 -4.50
N ARG A 94 -6.66 14.50 -4.84
CA ARG A 94 -5.31 13.93 -4.81
C ARG A 94 -4.91 13.40 -6.18
N GLN A 95 -3.60 13.37 -6.43
CA GLN A 95 -3.02 12.85 -7.65
C GLN A 95 -2.57 11.39 -7.52
N GLY A 96 -2.65 10.82 -6.33
CA GLY A 96 -2.35 9.41 -6.08
C GLY A 96 -2.77 8.97 -4.69
N ILE A 97 -2.95 7.67 -4.52
CA ILE A 97 -3.40 7.04 -3.27
C ILE A 97 -2.49 5.87 -2.94
N ILE A 98 -2.07 5.79 -1.69
CA ILE A 98 -1.44 4.62 -1.10
C ILE A 98 -2.40 4.08 -0.04
N VAL A 99 -2.75 2.80 -0.11
CA VAL A 99 -3.76 2.23 0.78
C VAL A 99 -3.28 0.94 1.46
N PHE A 100 -3.35 0.94 2.78
CA PHE A 100 -3.47 -0.26 3.58
C PHE A 100 -4.97 -0.47 3.87
N GLY A 101 -5.53 -1.61 3.49
CA GLY A 101 -6.97 -1.81 3.61
C GLY A 101 -7.42 -3.25 3.56
N ASN A 102 -8.66 -3.44 4.02
CA ASN A 102 -9.34 -4.73 4.00
C ASN A 102 -9.72 -5.14 2.57
N ASP A 103 -9.69 -6.44 2.31
CA ASP A 103 -10.24 -7.04 1.10
C ASP A 103 -11.78 -7.05 1.17
N HIS A 104 -12.37 -5.90 0.84
CA HIS A 104 -13.80 -5.63 0.98
C HIS A 104 -14.36 -5.00 -0.29
N PRO A 105 -15.56 -5.42 -0.77
CA PRO A 105 -16.16 -4.92 -2.01
C PRO A 105 -16.23 -3.39 -2.11
N ALA A 106 -16.61 -2.71 -1.03
CA ALA A 106 -16.66 -1.26 -1.03
C ALA A 106 -15.31 -0.59 -1.26
N VAL A 107 -14.20 -1.20 -0.80
CA VAL A 107 -12.84 -0.70 -1.04
C VAL A 107 -12.45 -0.91 -2.48
N HIS A 108 -12.78 -2.07 -3.08
CA HIS A 108 -12.58 -2.34 -4.49
C HIS A 108 -13.33 -1.33 -5.37
N ASP A 109 -14.60 -1.06 -5.06
CA ASP A 109 -15.40 -0.06 -5.77
C ASP A 109 -14.80 1.35 -5.68
N ALA A 110 -14.27 1.72 -4.52
CA ALA A 110 -13.64 3.01 -4.34
C ALA A 110 -12.34 3.12 -5.16
N LEU A 111 -11.53 2.07 -5.23
CA LEU A 111 -10.31 2.03 -6.05
C LEU A 111 -10.63 2.07 -7.54
N ARG A 112 -11.69 1.38 -7.99
CA ARG A 112 -12.16 1.47 -9.37
C ARG A 112 -12.53 2.91 -9.75
N ARG A 113 -13.26 3.63 -8.88
CA ARG A 113 -13.60 5.05 -9.10
C ARG A 113 -12.35 5.93 -9.17
N CYS A 114 -11.33 5.65 -8.37
CA CYS A 114 -10.05 6.36 -8.47
C CYS A 114 -9.39 6.16 -9.83
N ARG A 115 -9.36 4.92 -10.34
CA ARG A 115 -8.86 4.64 -11.68
C ARG A 115 -9.65 5.38 -12.76
N GLU A 116 -10.98 5.36 -12.67
CA GLU A 116 -11.87 6.08 -13.62
C GLU A 116 -11.64 7.60 -13.59
N ALA A 117 -11.28 8.14 -12.42
CA ALA A 117 -10.89 9.54 -12.25
C ALA A 117 -9.42 9.83 -12.64
N GLY A 118 -8.67 8.83 -13.12
CA GLY A 118 -7.26 8.98 -13.49
C GLY A 118 -6.31 9.08 -12.29
N VAL A 119 -6.75 8.70 -11.09
CA VAL A 119 -5.95 8.74 -9.86
C VAL A 119 -5.40 7.35 -9.58
N PRO A 120 -4.08 7.11 -9.74
CA PRO A 120 -3.47 5.82 -9.48
C PRO A 120 -3.50 5.47 -7.99
N ALA A 121 -3.70 4.19 -7.70
CA ALA A 121 -3.66 3.65 -6.36
C ALA A 121 -2.55 2.59 -6.22
N ILE A 122 -1.90 2.55 -5.07
CA ILE A 122 -0.92 1.54 -4.67
C ILE A 122 -1.42 0.87 -3.40
N THR A 123 -1.41 -0.47 -3.36
CA THR A 123 -1.68 -1.22 -2.13
C THR A 123 -0.39 -1.44 -1.34
N LEU A 124 -0.46 -1.33 -0.01
CA LEU A 124 0.70 -1.39 0.87
C LEU A 124 0.54 -2.50 1.92
N ALA A 125 1.59 -3.28 2.13
CA ALA A 125 1.73 -4.37 3.11
C ALA A 125 0.75 -5.54 2.95
N THR A 126 -0.55 -5.27 2.76
CA THR A 126 -1.56 -6.26 2.35
C THR A 126 -2.08 -5.92 0.98
N ASP A 127 -2.17 -6.92 0.12
CA ASP A 127 -2.70 -6.71 -1.23
C ASP A 127 -4.22 -6.83 -1.26
N LEU A 128 -4.82 -6.25 -2.28
CA LEU A 128 -6.24 -6.35 -2.61
C LEU A 128 -6.37 -7.05 -3.97
N PRO A 129 -6.38 -8.40 -3.99
CA PRO A 129 -6.43 -9.16 -5.24
C PRO A 129 -7.67 -8.80 -6.05
N GLY A 130 -7.48 -8.51 -7.34
CA GLY A 130 -8.58 -8.11 -8.23
C GLY A 130 -9.02 -6.65 -8.10
N ALA A 131 -8.48 -5.86 -7.18
CA ALA A 131 -8.74 -4.43 -7.12
C ALA A 131 -7.96 -3.66 -8.19
N ASP A 132 -8.52 -2.55 -8.62
CA ASP A 132 -7.88 -1.61 -9.54
C ASP A 132 -6.75 -0.86 -8.83
N ARG A 133 -5.52 -1.30 -9.05
CA ARG A 133 -4.31 -0.70 -8.50
C ARG A 133 -3.17 -0.71 -9.51
N LEU A 134 -2.26 0.24 -9.37
CA LEU A 134 -1.06 0.34 -10.20
C LEU A 134 -0.07 -0.80 -9.85
N CYS A 135 0.17 -1.00 -8.56
CA CYS A 135 1.03 -2.08 -8.05
C CYS A 135 0.74 -2.34 -6.57
N HIS A 136 1.35 -3.40 -6.06
CA HIS A 136 1.41 -3.72 -4.63
C HIS A 136 2.85 -3.55 -4.11
N VAL A 137 2.99 -2.90 -2.97
CA VAL A 137 4.26 -2.79 -2.24
C VAL A 137 4.14 -3.59 -0.94
N GLY A 138 4.85 -4.71 -0.89
CA GLY A 138 4.81 -5.63 0.25
C GLY A 138 5.67 -6.85 0.01
N ILE A 139 5.75 -7.74 1.01
CA ILE A 139 6.45 -9.02 0.89
C ILE A 139 5.54 -10.07 0.22
N ASN A 140 6.15 -11.12 -0.30
CA ASN A 140 5.41 -12.30 -0.74
C ASN A 140 4.88 -13.07 0.48
N GLN A 141 3.62 -12.84 0.82
CA GLN A 141 2.99 -13.37 2.03
C GLN A 141 2.87 -14.90 2.01
N LEU A 142 2.59 -15.48 0.85
CA LEU A 142 2.54 -16.94 0.67
C LEU A 142 3.91 -17.56 0.96
N GLN A 143 4.96 -16.97 0.40
CA GLN A 143 6.33 -17.45 0.62
C GLN A 143 6.78 -17.23 2.07
N ALA A 144 6.38 -16.15 2.71
CA ALA A 144 6.64 -15.93 4.13
C ALA A 144 6.01 -17.03 5.00
N GLY A 145 4.76 -17.42 4.70
CA GLY A 145 4.09 -18.54 5.34
C GLY A 145 4.82 -19.86 5.13
N ARG A 146 5.23 -20.16 3.89
CA ARG A 146 6.02 -21.36 3.56
C ARG A 146 7.35 -21.42 4.32
N THR A 147 8.03 -20.29 4.41
CA THR A 147 9.29 -20.18 5.17
C THR A 147 9.08 -20.48 6.65
N ALA A 148 8.05 -19.90 7.26
CA ALA A 148 7.72 -20.16 8.66
C ALA A 148 7.38 -21.63 8.91
N GLY A 149 6.56 -22.25 8.03
CA GLY A 149 6.24 -23.67 8.11
C GLY A 149 7.47 -24.59 7.98
N LEU A 150 8.38 -24.24 7.07
CA LEU A 150 9.63 -24.97 6.88
C LEU A 150 10.54 -24.88 8.12
N MET A 151 10.68 -23.68 8.68
CA MET A 151 11.50 -23.48 9.88
C MET A 151 10.93 -24.23 11.07
N LEU A 152 9.63 -24.08 11.34
CA LEU A 152 8.97 -24.79 12.43
C LEU A 152 9.12 -26.31 12.29
N GLY A 153 8.82 -26.85 11.11
CA GLY A 153 8.89 -28.29 10.85
C GLY A 153 10.29 -28.85 11.06
N ARG A 154 11.34 -28.12 10.67
CA ARG A 154 12.73 -28.52 10.90
C ARG A 154 13.13 -28.47 12.37
N MET A 155 12.58 -27.54 13.15
CA MET A 155 12.87 -27.37 14.57
C MET A 155 12.06 -28.33 15.46
N THR A 156 11.01 -28.98 14.92
CA THR A 156 10.09 -29.85 15.64
C THR A 156 10.15 -31.29 15.08
N PRO A 157 11.14 -32.10 15.49
CA PRO A 157 11.33 -33.44 14.95
C PRO A 157 10.33 -34.47 15.49
N ARG A 158 9.60 -34.16 16.57
CA ARG A 158 8.65 -35.06 17.21
C ARG A 158 7.23 -34.79 16.73
N PRO A 159 6.36 -35.82 16.67
CA PRO A 159 4.92 -35.63 16.41
C PRO A 159 4.32 -34.67 17.44
N GLY A 160 3.37 -33.83 16.99
CA GLY A 160 2.71 -32.88 17.86
C GLY A 160 1.68 -32.01 17.14
N GLU A 161 0.95 -31.25 17.94
CA GLU A 161 0.04 -30.23 17.44
C GLU A 161 0.73 -28.88 17.32
N VAL A 162 0.34 -28.15 16.29
CA VAL A 162 0.79 -26.77 16.01
C VAL A 162 -0.42 -25.84 16.11
N LEU A 163 -0.40 -24.94 17.08
CA LEU A 163 -1.37 -23.87 17.18
C LEU A 163 -0.91 -22.66 16.37
N MET A 164 -1.79 -22.17 15.49
CA MET A 164 -1.54 -20.94 14.75
C MET A 164 -2.48 -19.83 15.24
N VAL A 165 -1.90 -18.72 15.66
CA VAL A 165 -2.62 -17.49 15.96
C VAL A 165 -2.37 -16.50 14.85
N SER A 166 -3.42 -15.93 14.27
CA SER A 166 -3.35 -14.99 13.17
C SER A 166 -4.20 -13.75 13.47
N GLY A 167 -3.86 -12.64 12.82
CA GLY A 167 -4.73 -11.48 12.79
C GLY A 167 -5.95 -11.68 11.88
N ARG A 168 -6.68 -10.61 11.65
CA ARG A 168 -7.92 -10.57 10.88
C ARG A 168 -7.77 -11.22 9.50
N GLN A 169 -8.71 -12.10 9.15
CA GLN A 169 -8.66 -12.84 7.88
C GLN A 169 -9.25 -12.06 6.67
N ASP A 170 -9.83 -10.90 6.89
CA ASP A 170 -10.20 -9.98 5.82
C ASP A 170 -8.99 -9.24 5.19
N TYR A 171 -7.78 -9.49 5.71
CA TYR A 171 -6.53 -9.12 5.04
C TYR A 171 -5.94 -10.32 4.27
N SER A 172 -5.70 -10.13 2.98
CA SER A 172 -5.09 -11.15 2.11
C SER A 172 -3.72 -11.61 2.63
N ALA A 173 -2.97 -10.72 3.28
CA ALA A 173 -1.68 -11.02 3.86
C ALA A 173 -1.75 -12.15 4.91
N HIS A 174 -2.75 -12.14 5.79
CA HIS A 174 -2.92 -13.20 6.78
C HIS A 174 -3.38 -14.50 6.14
N ARG A 175 -4.35 -14.46 5.23
CA ARG A 175 -4.82 -15.66 4.51
C ARG A 175 -3.68 -16.36 3.76
N LEU A 176 -2.87 -15.60 3.03
CA LEU A 176 -1.76 -16.14 2.25
C LEU A 176 -0.65 -16.74 3.13
N ARG A 177 -0.35 -16.11 4.28
CA ARG A 177 0.62 -16.70 5.24
C ARG A 177 0.11 -18.02 5.80
N ILE A 178 -1.16 -18.07 6.20
CA ILE A 178 -1.80 -19.31 6.70
C ILE A 178 -1.74 -20.39 5.62
N GLN A 179 -2.10 -20.04 4.39
CA GLN A 179 -2.07 -20.96 3.27
C GLN A 179 -0.66 -21.53 3.05
N GLY A 180 0.35 -20.67 2.91
CA GLY A 180 1.73 -21.11 2.67
C GLY A 180 2.28 -21.96 3.81
N PHE A 181 1.94 -21.64 5.05
CA PHE A 181 2.32 -22.43 6.22
C PHE A 181 1.68 -23.83 6.18
N ARG A 182 0.37 -23.93 5.92
CA ARG A 182 -0.36 -25.20 5.80
C ARG A 182 0.21 -26.08 4.69
N GLU A 183 0.48 -25.50 3.53
CA GLU A 183 1.04 -26.23 2.39
C GLU A 183 2.35 -26.94 2.76
N VAL A 184 3.26 -26.26 3.44
CA VAL A 184 4.55 -26.84 3.82
C VAL A 184 4.39 -27.90 4.92
N LEU A 185 3.60 -27.62 5.96
CA LEU A 185 3.39 -28.61 7.01
C LEU A 185 2.79 -29.89 6.48
N SER A 186 1.69 -29.82 5.73
CA SER A 186 1.01 -31.00 5.21
C SER A 186 1.87 -31.82 4.24
N GLN A 187 2.69 -31.16 3.41
CA GLN A 187 3.49 -31.84 2.40
C GLN A 187 4.82 -32.39 2.93
N ARG A 188 5.44 -31.73 3.88
CA ARG A 188 6.83 -32.03 4.29
C ARG A 188 6.97 -32.51 5.73
N PHE A 189 5.99 -32.25 6.58
CA PHE A 189 6.03 -32.56 8.02
C PHE A 189 4.70 -33.17 8.49
N PRO A 190 4.29 -34.32 7.91
CA PRO A 190 2.98 -34.93 8.22
C PRO A 190 2.83 -35.41 9.67
N HIS A 191 3.93 -35.47 10.43
CA HIS A 191 3.91 -35.75 11.87
C HIS A 191 3.45 -34.56 12.72
N LEU A 192 3.34 -33.35 12.11
CA LEU A 192 2.82 -32.16 12.76
C LEU A 192 1.40 -31.89 12.28
N GLN A 193 0.46 -31.80 13.21
CA GLN A 193 -0.94 -31.50 12.92
C GLN A 193 -1.23 -30.04 13.25
N LEU A 194 -1.71 -29.28 12.25
CA LEU A 194 -2.12 -27.90 12.48
C LEU A 194 -3.54 -27.91 13.04
N SER A 195 -3.72 -27.37 14.25
CA SER A 195 -5.02 -27.08 14.84
C SER A 195 -5.76 -25.98 14.06
N ASP A 196 -7.01 -25.72 14.41
CA ASP A 196 -7.75 -24.60 13.88
C ASP A 196 -7.02 -23.28 14.14
N VAL A 197 -7.06 -22.40 13.13
CA VAL A 197 -6.40 -21.10 13.21
C VAL A 197 -7.25 -20.18 14.08
N LEU A 198 -6.68 -19.73 15.18
CA LEU A 198 -7.30 -18.69 16.00
C LEU A 198 -7.07 -17.33 15.33
N ALA A 199 -8.15 -16.64 14.99
CA ALA A 199 -8.13 -15.31 14.38
C ALA A 199 -8.62 -14.25 15.38
N GLY A 200 -7.89 -13.14 15.48
CA GLY A 200 -8.26 -11.97 16.28
C GLY A 200 -9.04 -10.92 15.47
#